data_40c2843890f679be185f76e09fe729f1
#
_entry.id   40c2843890f679be185f76e09fe729f1
#
_cell.length_a   1.000
_cell.length_b   1.000
_cell.length_c   1.000
_cell.angle_alpha   90.00
_cell.angle_beta   90.00
_cell.angle_gamma   90.00
#
_symmetry.space_group_name_H-M   'P 1'
#
loop_
_entity.id
_entity.type
_entity.pdbx_description
1 polymer ?
#
loop_
_entity_poly.entity_id
_entity_poly.type
_entity_poly.pdbx_seq_one_letter_code
_entity_poly.pdbx_strand_id
1 'polypeptide(L)'
;MTKKLLCPQCGDVLADADYRPVAGSLALSGPGGYQLTPQMGAIHTRRAEQELASASSPAGADEARARLEFIRRNAGELLYDLPCHQGHYTLATAPQITRALRRAHGDGVSLGEQ
;
A
#
# COMPACT_ATOMS: atom_id res chain seq x y z
N MET A 1 12.93 -7.38 12.51
CA MET A 1 13.43 -7.18 11.14
C MET A 1 12.74 -5.97 10.53
N THR A 2 13.51 -4.95 10.18
CA THR A 2 12.98 -3.70 9.64
C THR A 2 13.42 -3.54 8.19
N LYS A 3 12.47 -3.28 7.31
CA LYS A 3 12.71 -3.07 5.90
C LYS A 3 11.96 -1.85 5.41
N LYS A 4 12.36 -1.31 4.26
CA LYS A 4 11.70 -0.15 3.65
C LYS A 4 10.76 -0.63 2.55
N LEU A 5 9.50 -0.18 2.61
CA LEU A 5 8.53 -0.44 1.54
C LEU A 5 8.70 0.63 0.48
N LEU A 6 8.83 0.20 -0.76
CA LEU A 6 9.11 1.09 -1.89
C LEU A 6 7.91 1.21 -2.82
N CYS A 7 7.71 2.40 -3.35
CA CYS A 7 6.67 2.64 -4.35
C CYS A 7 6.98 1.84 -5.62
N PRO A 8 6.03 1.05 -6.13
CA PRO A 8 6.27 0.24 -7.32
C PRO A 8 6.45 1.08 -8.60
N GLN A 9 6.04 2.34 -8.58
CA GLN A 9 6.12 3.21 -9.76
C GLN A 9 7.39 4.05 -9.78
N CYS A 10 7.84 4.57 -8.64
CA CYS A 10 8.96 5.51 -8.61
C CYS A 10 10.10 5.11 -7.68
N GLY A 11 9.94 4.05 -6.89
CA GLY A 11 10.99 3.57 -6.00
C GLY A 11 11.17 4.36 -4.70
N ASP A 12 10.36 5.38 -4.46
CA ASP A 12 10.44 6.15 -3.22
C ASP A 12 10.06 5.29 -2.02
N VAL A 13 10.63 5.62 -0.86
CA VAL A 13 10.28 4.95 0.39
C VAL A 13 8.90 5.40 0.84
N LEU A 14 7.97 4.43 0.93
CA LEU A 14 6.60 4.68 1.39
C LEU A 14 6.49 4.59 2.91
N ALA A 15 7.17 3.64 3.51
CA ALA A 15 7.08 3.37 4.95
C ALA A 15 8.22 2.47 5.38
N ASP A 16 8.51 2.49 6.67
CA ASP A 16 9.38 1.49 7.31
C ASP A 16 8.48 0.39 7.89
N ALA A 17 8.83 -0.86 7.60
CA ALA A 17 8.08 -2.02 8.06
C ALA A 17 8.89 -2.82 9.07
N ASP A 18 8.34 -2.97 10.28
CA ASP A 18 8.91 -3.85 11.29
C ASP A 18 8.05 -5.11 11.38
N TYR A 19 8.58 -6.22 10.88
CA TYR A 19 7.91 -7.49 10.85
C TYR A 19 8.59 -8.48 11.78
N ARG A 20 7.82 -9.07 12.69
CA ARG A 20 8.31 -10.07 13.64
C ARG A 20 7.65 -11.40 13.33
N PRO A 21 8.35 -12.30 12.60
CA PRO A 21 7.76 -13.57 12.14
C PRO A 21 7.25 -14.46 13.26
N VAL A 22 7.96 -14.53 14.38
CA VAL A 22 7.58 -15.39 15.51
C VAL A 22 6.27 -14.94 16.14
N ALA A 23 6.10 -13.62 16.31
CA ALA A 23 4.87 -13.05 16.87
C ALA A 23 3.79 -12.86 15.82
N GLY A 24 4.13 -12.93 14.55
CA GLY A 24 3.20 -12.66 13.46
C GLY A 24 2.76 -11.20 13.39
N SER A 25 3.54 -10.28 13.98
CA SER A 25 3.15 -8.87 14.06
C SER A 25 3.83 -8.03 12.98
N LEU A 26 3.09 -7.04 12.49
CA LEU A 26 3.57 -6.09 11.50
C LEU A 26 3.26 -4.67 11.99
N ALA A 27 4.28 -3.80 12.01
CA ALA A 27 4.11 -2.39 12.32
C ALA A 27 4.71 -1.55 11.20
N LEU A 28 3.94 -0.61 10.69
CA LEU A 28 4.37 0.31 9.63
C LEU A 28 4.50 1.72 10.19
N SER A 29 5.60 2.39 9.84
CA SER A 29 5.86 3.78 10.23
C SER A 29 6.07 4.62 8.99
N GLY A 30 5.33 5.73 8.87
CA GLY A 30 5.46 6.66 7.77
C GLY A 30 6.59 7.66 7.96
N PRO A 31 6.75 8.61 7.02
CA PRO A 31 7.71 9.70 7.16
C PRO A 31 7.47 10.47 8.46
N GLY A 32 8.53 10.77 9.18
CA GLY A 32 8.44 11.43 10.48
C GLY A 32 8.19 10.48 11.65
N GLY A 33 8.12 9.18 11.40
CA GLY A 33 8.04 8.16 12.44
C GLY A 33 6.64 7.90 13.00
N TYR A 34 5.59 8.49 12.43
CA TYR A 34 4.23 8.21 12.90
C TYR A 34 3.78 6.83 12.46
N GLN A 35 2.97 6.19 13.30
CA GLN A 35 2.47 4.84 13.03
C GLN A 35 1.35 4.88 11.99
N LEU A 36 1.43 4.00 10.99
CA LEU A 36 0.38 3.82 10.00
C LEU A 36 -0.56 2.72 10.47
N THR A 37 -1.87 2.97 10.33
CA THR A 37 -2.90 2.00 10.68
C THR A 37 -3.73 1.65 9.46
N PRO A 38 -4.10 0.36 9.29
CA PRO A 38 -4.97 -0.02 8.17
C PRO A 38 -6.41 0.40 8.44
N GLN A 39 -7.17 0.60 7.38
CA GLN A 39 -8.56 1.01 7.46
C GLN A 39 -9.44 0.15 6.58
N MET A 40 -10.75 0.15 6.87
CA MET A 40 -11.74 -0.60 6.10
C MET A 40 -11.77 -0.13 4.65
N GLY A 41 -11.99 -1.09 3.74
CA GLY A 41 -12.01 -0.80 2.31
C GLY A 41 -13.01 0.26 1.88
N ALA A 42 -14.13 0.40 2.60
CA ALA A 42 -15.16 1.39 2.27
C ALA A 42 -14.62 2.83 2.23
N ILE A 43 -13.67 3.16 3.11
CA ILE A 43 -13.04 4.48 3.14
C ILE A 43 -12.24 4.73 1.87
N HIS A 44 -11.50 3.72 1.44
CA HIS A 44 -10.67 3.81 0.24
C HIS A 44 -11.52 3.81 -1.03
N THR A 45 -12.67 3.13 -1.01
CA THR A 45 -13.60 3.10 -2.15
C THR A 45 -14.05 4.50 -2.53
N ARG A 46 -14.48 5.29 -1.53
CA ARG A 46 -14.95 6.66 -1.79
C ARG A 46 -13.87 7.51 -2.46
N ARG A 47 -12.63 7.40 -1.96
CA ARG A 47 -11.51 8.13 -2.55
C ARG A 47 -11.24 7.72 -3.99
N ALA A 48 -11.23 6.42 -4.27
CA ALA A 48 -10.99 5.91 -5.61
C ALA A 48 -12.11 6.29 -6.58
N GLU A 49 -13.37 6.30 -6.12
CA GLU A 49 -14.49 6.76 -6.92
C GLU A 49 -14.37 8.24 -7.27
N GLN A 50 -13.94 9.08 -6.32
CA GLN A 50 -13.72 10.50 -6.57
C GLN A 50 -12.57 10.70 -7.58
N GLU A 51 -11.51 9.92 -7.45
CA GLU A 51 -10.39 9.97 -8.39
C GLU A 51 -10.83 9.58 -9.79
N LEU A 52 -11.67 8.55 -9.94
CA LEU A 52 -12.19 8.14 -11.23
C LEU A 52 -13.06 9.24 -11.85
N ALA A 53 -13.94 9.86 -11.04
CA ALA A 53 -14.84 10.90 -11.51
C ALA A 53 -14.08 12.17 -11.94
N SER A 54 -12.95 12.46 -11.31
CA SER A 54 -12.14 13.66 -11.59
C SER A 54 -10.92 13.38 -12.46
N ALA A 55 -10.77 12.16 -12.98
CA ALA A 55 -9.62 11.80 -13.79
C ALA A 55 -9.59 12.62 -15.08
N SER A 56 -8.43 13.23 -15.35
CA SER A 56 -8.22 14.09 -16.54
C SER A 56 -7.49 13.35 -17.66
N SER A 57 -7.12 12.08 -17.43
CA SER A 57 -6.41 11.27 -18.41
C SER A 57 -6.90 9.82 -18.36
N PRO A 58 -6.77 9.06 -19.46
CA PRO A 58 -7.09 7.63 -19.46
C PRO A 58 -6.26 6.84 -18.44
N ALA A 59 -4.98 7.20 -18.28
CA ALA A 59 -4.09 6.53 -17.32
C ALA A 59 -4.58 6.72 -15.88
N GLY A 60 -4.99 7.95 -15.52
CA GLY A 60 -5.53 8.23 -14.20
C GLY A 60 -6.83 7.47 -13.92
N ALA A 61 -7.70 7.39 -14.93
CA ALA A 61 -8.94 6.62 -14.83
C ALA A 61 -8.65 5.13 -14.64
N ASP A 62 -7.69 4.58 -15.37
CA ASP A 62 -7.30 3.18 -15.26
C ASP A 62 -6.72 2.86 -13.89
N GLU A 63 -5.92 3.75 -13.31
CA GLU A 63 -5.40 3.59 -11.96
C GLU A 63 -6.51 3.56 -10.93
N ALA A 64 -7.49 4.48 -11.04
CA ALA A 64 -8.62 4.51 -10.12
C ALA A 64 -9.46 3.24 -10.22
N ARG A 65 -9.69 2.74 -11.44
CA ARG A 65 -10.42 1.48 -11.63
C ARG A 65 -9.66 0.30 -11.04
N ALA A 66 -8.34 0.28 -11.18
CA ALA A 66 -7.51 -0.79 -10.62
C ALA A 66 -7.59 -0.80 -9.09
N ARG A 67 -7.61 0.38 -8.46
CA ARG A 67 -7.79 0.48 -7.01
C ARG A 67 -9.16 -0.01 -6.56
N LEU A 68 -10.22 0.36 -7.28
CA LEU A 68 -11.56 -0.12 -6.98
C LEU A 68 -11.66 -1.64 -7.10
N GLU A 69 -11.05 -2.22 -8.12
CA GLU A 69 -11.01 -3.67 -8.31
C GLU A 69 -10.24 -4.35 -7.18
N PHE A 70 -9.12 -3.78 -6.76
CA PHE A 70 -8.33 -4.28 -5.65
C PHE A 70 -9.15 -4.27 -4.36
N ILE A 71 -9.84 -3.16 -4.07
CA ILE A 71 -10.69 -3.05 -2.87
C ILE A 71 -11.79 -4.09 -2.90
N ARG A 72 -12.42 -4.29 -4.04
CA ARG A 72 -13.49 -5.28 -4.19
C ARG A 72 -13.00 -6.70 -3.95
N ARG A 73 -11.85 -7.05 -4.50
CA ARG A 73 -11.26 -8.39 -4.33
C ARG A 73 -10.83 -8.67 -2.90
N ASN A 74 -10.58 -7.62 -2.13
CA ASN A 74 -10.15 -7.73 -0.75
C ASN A 74 -11.23 -7.24 0.22
N ALA A 75 -12.50 -7.43 -0.13
CA ALA A 75 -13.62 -7.04 0.70
C ALA A 75 -13.53 -7.71 2.07
N GLY A 76 -13.73 -6.91 3.14
CA GLY A 76 -13.61 -7.40 4.50
C GLY A 76 -12.21 -7.32 5.08
N GLU A 77 -11.20 -7.01 4.26
CA GLU A 77 -9.84 -6.83 4.72
C GLU A 77 -9.56 -5.38 5.10
N LEU A 78 -8.63 -5.19 6.03
CA LEU A 78 -8.12 -3.86 6.34
C LEU A 78 -6.98 -3.52 5.36
N LEU A 79 -7.00 -2.31 4.83
CA LEU A 79 -6.05 -1.87 3.81
C LEU A 79 -5.18 -0.74 4.33
N TYR A 80 -3.88 -0.82 4.07
CA TYR A 80 -2.96 0.28 4.29
C TYR A 80 -2.95 1.17 3.06
N ASP A 81 -2.96 2.48 3.28
CA ASP A 81 -2.80 3.50 2.24
C ASP A 81 -1.39 4.05 2.36
N LEU A 82 -0.56 3.80 1.35
CA LEU A 82 0.86 4.12 1.36
C LEU A 82 1.16 5.17 0.28
N PRO A 83 1.10 6.46 0.61
CA PRO A 83 1.37 7.52 -0.36
C PRO A 83 2.86 7.73 -0.57
N CYS A 84 3.26 8.13 -1.78
CA CYS A 84 4.65 8.50 -2.07
C CYS A 84 4.75 10.00 -2.37
N HIS A 85 5.98 10.52 -2.44
CA HIS A 85 6.25 11.94 -2.68
C HIS A 85 5.77 12.42 -4.07
N GLN A 86 5.63 11.50 -5.02
CA GLN A 86 5.20 11.82 -6.37
C GLN A 86 3.68 11.89 -6.53
N GLY A 87 2.94 11.72 -5.45
CA GLY A 87 1.49 11.77 -5.50
C GLY A 87 0.82 10.43 -5.79
N HIS A 88 1.59 9.37 -6.00
CA HIS A 88 1.03 8.01 -6.10
C HIS A 88 0.64 7.51 -4.72
N TYR A 89 -0.30 6.57 -4.67
CA TYR A 89 -0.51 5.82 -3.43
C TYR A 89 -0.78 4.37 -3.77
N THR A 90 -0.37 3.49 -2.86
CA THR A 90 -0.50 2.06 -3.02
C THR A 90 -1.37 1.52 -1.90
N LEU A 91 -2.39 0.75 -2.26
CA LEU A 91 -3.21 0.03 -1.29
C LEU A 91 -2.68 -1.38 -1.13
N ALA A 92 -2.55 -1.83 0.11
CA ALA A 92 -2.03 -3.17 0.39
C ALA A 92 -2.65 -3.72 1.67
N THR A 93 -2.87 -5.03 1.70
CA THR A 93 -3.30 -5.72 2.92
C THR A 93 -2.07 -6.11 3.74
N ALA A 94 -2.26 -6.34 5.05
CA ALA A 94 -1.17 -6.84 5.89
C ALA A 94 -0.59 -8.17 5.38
N PRO A 95 -1.39 -9.16 4.95
CA PRO A 95 -0.84 -10.39 4.37
C PRO A 95 0.03 -10.16 3.13
N GLN A 96 -0.33 -9.22 2.26
CA GLN A 96 0.49 -8.89 1.09
C GLN A 96 1.84 -8.33 1.51
N ILE A 97 1.85 -7.42 2.46
CA ILE A 97 3.08 -6.79 2.95
C ILE A 97 3.98 -7.84 3.61
N THR A 98 3.44 -8.68 4.48
CA THR A 98 4.25 -9.72 5.13
C THR A 98 4.81 -10.72 4.14
N ARG A 99 4.04 -11.06 3.10
CA ARG A 99 4.53 -11.97 2.04
C ARG A 99 5.69 -11.34 1.29
N ALA A 100 5.58 -10.06 0.94
CA ALA A 100 6.66 -9.35 0.27
C ALA A 100 7.91 -9.28 1.14
N LEU A 101 7.76 -9.03 2.44
CA LEU A 101 8.88 -8.97 3.37
C LEU A 101 9.59 -10.33 3.50
N ARG A 102 8.84 -11.42 3.48
CA ARG A 102 9.43 -12.77 3.55
C ARG A 102 10.24 -13.12 2.32
N ARG A 103 9.85 -12.61 1.16
CA ARG A 103 10.53 -12.90 -0.11
C ARG A 103 11.73 -11.98 -0.36
N ALA A 104 11.82 -10.88 0.35
CA ALA A 104 12.84 -9.89 0.10
C ALA A 104 14.22 -10.34 0.60
N HIS A 105 15.24 -10.11 -0.22
CA HIS A 105 16.62 -10.42 0.13
C HIS A 105 17.42 -9.20 0.54
N GLY A 106 16.86 -7.99 0.40
CA GLY A 106 17.51 -6.73 0.75
C GLY A 106 16.67 -5.93 1.73
N ASP A 107 17.11 -4.69 1.98
CA ASP A 107 16.43 -3.79 2.91
C ASP A 107 15.23 -3.10 2.28
N GLY A 108 15.14 -3.07 0.95
CA GLY A 108 14.05 -2.44 0.21
C GLY A 108 13.15 -3.47 -0.44
N VAL A 109 11.84 -3.26 -0.37
CA VAL A 109 10.83 -4.19 -0.88
C VAL A 109 9.82 -3.41 -1.71
N SER A 110 9.69 -3.77 -2.99
CA SER A 110 8.66 -3.20 -3.85
C SER A 110 7.37 -4.00 -3.71
N LEU A 111 6.26 -3.32 -3.50
CA LEU A 111 4.95 -3.97 -3.35
C LEU A 111 4.29 -4.31 -4.69
N GLY A 112 4.81 -3.81 -5.79
CA GLY A 112 4.23 -4.02 -7.11
C GLY A 112 4.53 -5.36 -7.77
N GLU A 113 5.40 -6.16 -7.19
CA GLU A 113 5.89 -7.40 -7.78
C GLU A 113 5.33 -8.66 -7.11
N GLN A 114 4.08 -8.62 -6.76
CA GLN A 114 3.47 -9.76 -6.06
C GLN A 114 2.60 -10.62 -6.95
#